data_6a2c7cf82826db3c795100ba4dc49532
#
_entry.id   6a2c7cf82826db3c795100ba4dc49532
#
_cell.length_a   1.000
_cell.length_b   1.000
_cell.length_c   1.000
_cell.angle_alpha   90.00
_cell.angle_beta   90.00
_cell.angle_gamma   90.00
#
_symmetry.space_group_name_H-M   'P 1'
#
loop_
_entity.id
_entity.type
_entity.pdbx_description
1 polymer ?
#
loop_
_entity_poly.entity_id
_entity_poly.type
_entity_poly.pdbx_seq_one_letter_code
_entity_poly.pdbx_strand_id
1 'polypeptide(L)'
;MSKTWEHYKDAARHHERAAYHYKGAGKFDQAEEQFRHVLQANPRNPAALNYYGYMLADRGIRLDEATDLIKRAIAEDPTNAAYLDSLGWAYFKQNRFSEAEEPLRQAASRESHDPTILSHLGDLYAKLGKDNLAEAQWQKSVDEWHRVLPGNFEPERLAEVEQKISALKRRLAQQKTPGDAKP
;
A
#
# COMPACT_ATOMS: atom_id res chain seq x y z
N MET A 1 -5.81 38.83 -2.26
CA MET A 1 -5.55 37.53 -1.62
C MET A 1 -4.08 37.50 -1.29
N SER A 2 -3.76 37.30 -0.01
CA SER A 2 -2.55 37.81 0.59
C SER A 2 -1.32 36.90 0.39
N LYS A 3 -0.12 37.56 0.37
CA LYS A 3 1.21 36.92 0.40
C LYS A 3 1.36 35.83 1.49
N THR A 4 0.56 35.90 2.56
CA THR A 4 0.46 34.91 3.62
C THR A 4 -0.04 33.54 3.13
N TRP A 5 -1.03 33.48 2.24
CA TRP A 5 -1.59 32.21 1.75
C TRP A 5 -0.61 31.44 0.84
N GLU A 6 0.13 32.15 -0.02
CA GLU A 6 1.19 31.53 -0.83
C GLU A 6 2.33 30.98 0.04
N HIS A 7 2.71 31.72 1.08
CA HIS A 7 3.75 31.28 2.01
C HIS A 7 3.35 30.00 2.77
N TYR A 8 2.07 29.87 3.18
CA TYR A 8 1.56 28.63 3.81
C TYR A 8 1.55 27.45 2.84
N LYS A 9 1.21 27.64 1.56
CA LYS A 9 1.25 26.59 0.55
C LYS A 9 2.67 26.10 0.28
N ASP A 10 3.64 27.00 0.24
CA ASP A 10 5.03 26.64 0.03
C ASP A 10 5.63 25.89 1.22
N ALA A 11 5.31 26.31 2.44
CA ALA A 11 5.68 25.60 3.65
C ALA A 11 5.07 24.19 3.69
N ALA A 12 3.78 24.05 3.38
CA ALA A 12 3.12 22.74 3.34
C ALA A 12 3.77 21.80 2.31
N ARG A 13 4.09 22.28 1.11
CA ARG A 13 4.81 21.50 0.09
C ARG A 13 6.22 21.09 0.56
N HIS A 14 6.91 21.95 1.29
CA HIS A 14 8.22 21.64 1.84
C HIS A 14 8.14 20.50 2.87
N HIS A 15 7.19 20.58 3.81
CA HIS A 15 6.97 19.53 4.81
C HIS A 15 6.51 18.21 4.16
N GLU A 16 5.67 18.26 3.14
CA GLU A 16 5.25 17.09 2.38
C GLU A 16 6.45 16.37 1.73
N ARG A 17 7.32 17.11 1.03
CA ARG A 17 8.56 16.54 0.45
C ARG A 17 9.49 15.97 1.50
N ALA A 18 9.65 16.65 2.64
CA ALA A 18 10.44 16.15 3.76
C ALA A 18 9.86 14.87 4.35
N ALA A 19 8.53 14.77 4.49
CA ALA A 19 7.85 13.58 4.97
C ALA A 19 8.11 12.36 4.09
N TYR A 20 8.04 12.53 2.77
CA TYR A 20 8.39 11.46 1.82
C TYR A 20 9.85 11.03 1.94
N HIS A 21 10.75 12.00 2.01
CA HIS A 21 12.18 11.72 2.15
C HIS A 21 12.48 10.93 3.43
N TYR A 22 11.92 11.35 4.56
CA TYR A 22 12.13 10.66 5.83
C TYR A 22 11.50 9.27 5.86
N LYS A 23 10.32 9.09 5.26
CA LYS A 23 9.71 7.76 5.11
C LYS A 23 10.61 6.84 4.30
N GLY A 24 11.10 7.28 3.15
CA GLY A 24 12.02 6.49 2.31
C GLY A 24 13.34 6.16 2.98
N ALA A 25 13.82 7.02 3.90
CA ALA A 25 15.02 6.79 4.70
C ALA A 25 14.78 5.96 5.98
N GLY A 26 13.57 5.45 6.22
CA GLY A 26 13.19 4.74 7.44
C GLY A 26 13.11 5.61 8.71
N LYS A 27 13.13 6.93 8.56
CA LYS A 27 13.07 7.90 9.66
C LYS A 27 11.62 8.28 9.98
N PHE A 28 10.88 7.32 10.49
CA PHE A 28 9.42 7.41 10.62
C PHE A 28 8.94 8.51 11.56
N ASP A 29 9.63 8.76 12.66
CA ASP A 29 9.24 9.80 13.61
C ASP A 29 9.35 11.20 13.00
N GLN A 30 10.41 11.45 12.22
CA GLN A 30 10.55 12.67 11.45
C GLN A 30 9.52 12.78 10.33
N ALA A 31 9.20 11.69 9.65
CA ALA A 31 8.13 11.68 8.66
C ALA A 31 6.77 12.02 9.29
N GLU A 32 6.44 11.41 10.43
CA GLU A 32 5.22 11.70 11.16
C GLU A 32 5.11 13.18 11.57
N GLU A 33 6.17 13.74 12.11
CA GLU A 33 6.23 15.16 12.48
C GLU A 33 5.93 16.07 11.27
N GLN A 34 6.54 15.78 10.12
CA GLN A 34 6.30 16.54 8.89
C GLN A 34 4.85 16.40 8.40
N PHE A 35 4.27 15.20 8.41
CA PHE A 35 2.86 15.00 8.05
C PHE A 35 1.92 15.77 8.99
N ARG A 36 2.21 15.78 10.29
CA ARG A 36 1.43 16.57 11.26
C ARG A 36 1.51 18.08 10.97
N HIS A 37 2.67 18.61 10.61
CA HIS A 37 2.80 20.01 10.20
C HIS A 37 1.99 20.33 8.93
N VAL A 38 2.04 19.45 7.91
CA VAL A 38 1.19 19.61 6.72
C VAL A 38 -0.29 19.65 7.10
N LEU A 39 -0.75 18.72 7.95
CA LEU A 39 -2.14 18.61 8.34
C LEU A 39 -2.60 19.71 9.31
N GLN A 40 -1.70 20.33 10.06
CA GLN A 40 -1.99 21.55 10.82
C GLN A 40 -2.27 22.74 9.89
N ALA A 41 -1.47 22.88 8.82
CA ALA A 41 -1.63 23.96 7.83
C ALA A 41 -2.82 23.72 6.89
N ASN A 42 -3.04 22.46 6.49
CA ASN A 42 -4.14 22.05 5.63
C ASN A 42 -4.73 20.70 6.09
N PRO A 43 -5.73 20.69 7.00
CA PRO A 43 -6.31 19.49 7.56
C PRO A 43 -7.01 18.56 6.55
N ARG A 44 -7.25 19.05 5.33
CA ARG A 44 -7.90 18.32 4.24
C ARG A 44 -6.92 17.99 3.09
N ASN A 45 -5.61 18.10 3.30
CA ASN A 45 -4.64 17.69 2.28
C ASN A 45 -4.72 16.17 2.04
N PRO A 46 -5.28 15.71 0.91
CA PRO A 46 -5.56 14.29 0.73
C PRO A 46 -4.28 13.45 0.59
N ALA A 47 -3.24 14.00 -0.01
CA ALA A 47 -1.97 13.32 -0.14
C ALA A 47 -1.33 13.10 1.23
N ALA A 48 -1.25 14.13 2.08
CA ALA A 48 -0.68 14.01 3.42
C ALA A 48 -1.50 13.05 4.30
N LEU A 49 -2.83 13.12 4.23
CA LEU A 49 -3.73 12.21 4.93
C LEU A 49 -3.47 10.74 4.52
N ASN A 50 -3.42 10.48 3.21
CA ASN A 50 -3.19 9.13 2.70
C ASN A 50 -1.79 8.61 3.06
N TYR A 51 -0.74 9.39 2.83
CA TYR A 51 0.62 8.92 3.09
C TYR A 51 0.90 8.69 4.56
N TYR A 52 0.36 9.54 5.43
CA TYR A 52 0.49 9.34 6.87
C TYR A 52 -0.27 8.09 7.31
N GLY A 53 -1.52 7.93 6.85
CA GLY A 53 -2.31 6.73 7.12
C GLY A 53 -1.65 5.46 6.60
N TYR A 54 -1.17 5.46 5.36
CA TYR A 54 -0.45 4.32 4.78
C TYR A 54 0.82 3.98 5.57
N MET A 55 1.61 4.98 5.97
CA MET A 55 2.81 4.76 6.77
C MET A 55 2.50 4.07 8.10
N LEU A 56 1.43 4.45 8.78
CA LEU A 56 0.98 3.80 10.01
C LEU A 56 0.51 2.38 9.75
N ALA A 57 -0.30 2.19 8.71
CA ALA A 57 -0.83 0.88 8.33
C ALA A 57 0.29 -0.10 7.96
N ASP A 58 1.22 0.32 7.13
CA ASP A 58 2.34 -0.53 6.68
C ASP A 58 3.20 -1.01 7.85
N ARG A 59 3.43 -0.16 8.84
CA ARG A 59 4.10 -0.52 10.10
C ARG A 59 3.23 -1.34 11.08
N GLY A 60 1.96 -1.49 10.83
CA GLY A 60 1.02 -2.20 11.72
C GLY A 60 0.76 -1.49 13.04
N ILE A 61 0.88 -0.16 13.09
CA ILE A 61 0.68 0.65 14.30
C ILE A 61 -0.49 1.61 14.13
N ARG A 62 -1.22 1.88 15.21
CA ARG A 62 -2.36 2.84 15.23
C ARG A 62 -3.31 2.64 14.04
N LEU A 63 -3.68 1.38 13.77
CA LEU A 63 -4.40 0.99 12.55
C LEU A 63 -5.78 1.65 12.41
N ASP A 64 -6.44 1.99 13.51
CA ASP A 64 -7.72 2.71 13.48
C ASP A 64 -7.51 4.17 13.04
N GLU A 65 -6.48 4.84 13.56
CA GLU A 65 -6.07 6.18 13.11
C GLU A 65 -5.66 6.16 11.64
N ALA A 66 -4.88 5.16 11.21
CA ALA A 66 -4.50 4.97 9.82
C ALA A 66 -5.72 4.90 8.91
N THR A 67 -6.71 4.09 9.28
CA THR A 67 -7.96 3.92 8.54
C THR A 67 -8.76 5.22 8.47
N ASP A 68 -8.86 5.99 9.56
CA ASP A 68 -9.54 7.28 9.58
C ASP A 68 -8.87 8.29 8.66
N LEU A 69 -7.55 8.43 8.74
CA LEU A 69 -6.77 9.32 7.88
C LEU A 69 -7.01 9.00 6.39
N ILE A 70 -6.93 7.72 6.01
CA ILE A 70 -7.13 7.29 4.62
C ILE A 70 -8.57 7.54 4.17
N LYS A 71 -9.57 7.27 5.00
CA LYS A 71 -10.98 7.58 4.66
C LYS A 71 -11.22 9.07 4.44
N ARG A 72 -10.55 9.92 5.20
CA ARG A 72 -10.59 11.37 4.98
C ARG A 72 -9.94 11.74 3.64
N ALA A 73 -8.83 11.10 3.26
CA ALA A 73 -8.23 11.30 1.93
C ALA A 73 -9.19 10.88 0.80
N ILE A 74 -9.85 9.73 0.94
CA ILE A 74 -10.86 9.25 -0.02
C ILE A 74 -12.06 10.20 -0.12
N ALA A 75 -12.48 10.84 0.97
CA ALA A 75 -13.56 11.82 0.95
C ALA A 75 -13.23 13.06 0.08
N GLU A 76 -11.94 13.40 -0.04
CA GLU A 76 -11.47 14.49 -0.91
C GLU A 76 -11.32 14.06 -2.38
N ASP A 77 -10.92 12.81 -2.63
CA ASP A 77 -10.80 12.22 -3.97
C ASP A 77 -11.21 10.73 -3.95
N PRO A 78 -12.50 10.44 -4.14
CA PRO A 78 -13.05 9.08 -4.08
C PRO A 78 -12.59 8.17 -5.22
N THR A 79 -11.97 8.74 -6.25
CA THR A 79 -11.56 7.99 -7.45
C THR A 79 -10.09 7.58 -7.43
N ASN A 80 -9.31 8.06 -6.49
CA ASN A 80 -7.89 7.84 -6.39
C ASN A 80 -7.57 6.38 -6.02
N ALA A 81 -6.93 5.67 -6.93
CA ALA A 81 -6.60 4.25 -6.77
C ALA A 81 -5.62 4.02 -5.61
N ALA A 82 -4.63 4.92 -5.42
CA ALA A 82 -3.66 4.78 -4.34
C ALA A 82 -4.31 4.94 -2.95
N TYR A 83 -5.38 5.76 -2.83
CA TYR A 83 -6.10 5.91 -1.57
C TYR A 83 -6.97 4.68 -1.27
N LEU A 84 -7.58 4.09 -2.29
CA LEU A 84 -8.32 2.84 -2.17
C LEU A 84 -7.40 1.67 -1.81
N ASP A 85 -6.22 1.60 -2.43
CA ASP A 85 -5.20 0.61 -2.08
C ASP A 85 -4.78 0.74 -0.62
N SER A 86 -4.46 1.96 -0.18
CA SER A 86 -4.09 2.24 1.21
C SER A 86 -5.18 1.83 2.20
N LEU A 87 -6.47 2.05 1.86
CA LEU A 87 -7.59 1.61 2.70
C LEU A 87 -7.66 0.09 2.79
N GLY A 88 -7.57 -0.58 1.66
CA GLY A 88 -7.56 -2.03 1.62
C GLY A 88 -6.37 -2.62 2.37
N TRP A 89 -5.19 -2.03 2.24
CA TRP A 89 -4.00 -2.42 2.99
C TRP A 89 -4.16 -2.20 4.49
N ALA A 90 -4.75 -1.08 4.93
CA ALA A 90 -5.04 -0.83 6.33
C ALA A 90 -6.00 -1.88 6.92
N TYR A 91 -7.06 -2.25 6.21
CA TYR A 91 -7.93 -3.34 6.61
C TYR A 91 -7.22 -4.70 6.63
N PHE A 92 -6.37 -4.97 5.63
CA PHE A 92 -5.56 -6.18 5.59
C PHE A 92 -4.67 -6.31 6.83
N LYS A 93 -4.00 -5.24 7.24
CA LYS A 93 -3.14 -5.18 8.43
C LYS A 93 -3.93 -5.34 9.75
N GLN A 94 -5.23 -5.01 9.73
CA GLN A 94 -6.17 -5.28 10.83
C GLN A 94 -6.73 -6.71 10.80
N ASN A 95 -6.34 -7.56 9.85
CA ASN A 95 -6.93 -8.88 9.58
C ASN A 95 -8.41 -8.83 9.17
N ARG A 96 -8.91 -7.68 8.73
CA ARG A 96 -10.27 -7.45 8.24
C ARG A 96 -10.36 -7.75 6.73
N PHE A 97 -10.06 -9.00 6.37
CA PHE A 97 -9.84 -9.39 4.97
C PHE A 97 -11.07 -9.22 4.09
N SER A 98 -12.28 -9.46 4.61
CA SER A 98 -13.52 -9.24 3.87
C SER A 98 -13.76 -7.77 3.52
N GLU A 99 -13.33 -6.84 4.37
CA GLU A 99 -13.48 -5.41 4.14
C GLU A 99 -12.34 -4.85 3.28
N ALA A 100 -11.19 -5.53 3.23
CA ALA A 100 -10.08 -5.19 2.36
C ALA A 100 -10.35 -5.52 0.88
N GLU A 101 -11.23 -6.50 0.58
CA GLU A 101 -11.37 -7.03 -0.79
C GLU A 101 -11.86 -5.98 -1.78
N GLU A 102 -12.92 -5.27 -1.45
CA GLU A 102 -13.50 -4.32 -2.39
C GLU A 102 -12.60 -3.11 -2.68
N PRO A 103 -12.00 -2.41 -1.68
CA PRO A 103 -11.06 -1.33 -1.95
C PRO A 103 -9.86 -1.77 -2.81
N LEU A 104 -9.23 -2.92 -2.51
CA LEU A 104 -8.09 -3.42 -3.29
C LEU A 104 -8.48 -3.81 -4.72
N ARG A 105 -9.64 -4.43 -4.92
CA ARG A 105 -10.14 -4.73 -6.27
C ARG A 105 -10.41 -3.47 -7.08
N GLN A 106 -11.01 -2.45 -6.48
CA GLN A 106 -11.24 -1.17 -7.14
C GLN A 106 -9.92 -0.47 -7.49
N ALA A 107 -8.95 -0.46 -6.58
CA ALA A 107 -7.63 0.08 -6.83
C ALA A 107 -6.97 -0.62 -8.04
N ALA A 108 -6.89 -1.95 -8.03
CA ALA A 108 -6.31 -2.73 -9.12
C ALA A 108 -7.07 -2.62 -10.46
N SER A 109 -8.37 -2.33 -10.42
CA SER A 109 -9.15 -2.08 -11.64
C SER A 109 -8.84 -0.71 -12.25
N ARG A 110 -8.52 0.28 -11.44
CA ARG A 110 -8.22 1.65 -11.88
C ARG A 110 -6.76 1.82 -12.30
N GLU A 111 -5.85 1.22 -11.54
CA GLU A 111 -4.40 1.25 -11.78
C GLU A 111 -3.90 -0.19 -11.98
N SER A 112 -4.26 -0.77 -13.12
CA SER A 112 -3.98 -2.19 -13.44
C SER A 112 -2.50 -2.51 -13.70
N HIS A 113 -1.65 -1.48 -13.75
CA HIS A 113 -0.22 -1.55 -14.00
C HIS A 113 0.63 -1.11 -12.78
N ASP A 114 0.01 -0.80 -11.64
CA ASP A 114 0.75 -0.51 -10.42
C ASP A 114 1.17 -1.82 -9.74
N PRO A 115 2.48 -2.12 -9.67
CA PRO A 115 2.95 -3.39 -9.12
C PRO A 115 2.68 -3.54 -7.62
N THR A 116 2.61 -2.44 -6.87
CA THR A 116 2.34 -2.47 -5.43
C THR A 116 0.87 -2.83 -5.17
N ILE A 117 -0.05 -2.20 -5.88
CA ILE A 117 -1.49 -2.49 -5.78
C ILE A 117 -1.77 -3.96 -6.13
N LEU A 118 -1.16 -4.44 -7.21
CA LEU A 118 -1.28 -5.85 -7.62
C LEU A 118 -0.73 -6.81 -6.55
N SER A 119 0.40 -6.48 -5.93
CA SER A 119 0.98 -7.26 -4.83
C SER A 119 0.05 -7.32 -3.62
N HIS A 120 -0.51 -6.18 -3.18
CA HIS A 120 -1.44 -6.12 -2.05
C HIS A 120 -2.70 -6.96 -2.30
N LEU A 121 -3.26 -6.91 -3.51
CA LEU A 121 -4.42 -7.74 -3.88
C LEU A 121 -4.05 -9.23 -3.88
N GLY A 122 -2.86 -9.58 -4.35
CA GLY A 122 -2.33 -10.96 -4.26
C GLY A 122 -2.21 -11.44 -2.81
N ASP A 123 -1.67 -10.60 -1.92
CA ASP A 123 -1.52 -10.89 -0.49
C ASP A 123 -2.90 -11.16 0.16
N LEU A 124 -3.89 -10.34 -0.19
CA LEU A 124 -5.26 -10.54 0.27
C LEU A 124 -5.83 -11.89 -0.20
N TYR A 125 -5.71 -12.20 -1.49
CA TYR A 125 -6.22 -13.45 -2.02
C TYR A 125 -5.55 -14.68 -1.38
N ALA A 126 -4.25 -14.60 -1.08
CA ALA A 126 -3.56 -15.66 -0.34
C ALA A 126 -4.12 -15.84 1.08
N LYS A 127 -4.46 -14.75 1.79
CA LYS A 127 -5.11 -14.81 3.11
C LYS A 127 -6.53 -15.38 3.04
N LEU A 128 -7.23 -15.15 1.95
CA LEU A 128 -8.57 -15.70 1.69
C LEU A 128 -8.54 -17.15 1.16
N GLY A 129 -7.36 -17.76 1.00
CA GLY A 129 -7.20 -19.12 0.44
C GLY A 129 -7.51 -19.21 -1.07
N LYS A 130 -7.59 -18.06 -1.76
CA LYS A 130 -7.84 -17.97 -3.21
C LYS A 130 -6.50 -18.07 -3.97
N ASP A 131 -5.79 -19.19 -3.83
CA ASP A 131 -4.39 -19.37 -4.24
C ASP A 131 -4.13 -19.06 -5.72
N ASN A 132 -5.01 -19.48 -6.62
CA ASN A 132 -4.86 -19.21 -8.06
C ASN A 132 -4.96 -17.70 -8.36
N LEU A 133 -5.82 -16.97 -7.64
CA LEU A 133 -5.95 -15.52 -7.79
C LEU A 133 -4.75 -14.81 -7.19
N ALA A 134 -4.23 -15.29 -6.06
CA ALA A 134 -3.02 -14.74 -5.45
C ALA A 134 -1.83 -14.85 -6.40
N GLU A 135 -1.57 -16.05 -6.95
CA GLU A 135 -0.50 -16.28 -7.91
C GLU A 135 -0.63 -15.37 -9.14
N ALA A 136 -1.85 -15.26 -9.69
CA ALA A 136 -2.10 -14.43 -10.86
C ALA A 136 -1.82 -12.93 -10.61
N GLN A 137 -2.19 -12.40 -9.44
CA GLN A 137 -1.93 -11.00 -9.13
C GLN A 137 -0.44 -10.75 -8.84
N TRP A 138 0.21 -11.63 -8.11
CA TRP A 138 1.66 -11.53 -7.87
C TRP A 138 2.47 -11.66 -9.15
N GLN A 139 2.08 -12.55 -10.08
CA GLN A 139 2.77 -12.64 -11.38
C GLN A 139 2.63 -11.34 -12.19
N LYS A 140 1.43 -10.75 -12.23
CA LYS A 140 1.25 -9.43 -12.84
C LYS A 140 2.11 -8.36 -12.18
N SER A 141 2.19 -8.37 -10.84
CA SER A 141 3.05 -7.43 -10.10
C SER A 141 4.52 -7.58 -10.53
N VAL A 142 5.04 -8.80 -10.63
CA VAL A 142 6.41 -9.08 -11.13
C VAL A 142 6.60 -8.54 -12.54
N ASP A 143 5.65 -8.82 -13.45
CA ASP A 143 5.71 -8.37 -14.83
C ASP A 143 5.73 -6.83 -14.92
N GLU A 144 4.97 -6.14 -14.07
CA GLU A 144 4.97 -4.67 -14.04
C GLU A 144 6.25 -4.11 -13.40
N TRP A 145 6.80 -4.74 -12.34
CA TRP A 145 8.10 -4.34 -11.79
C TRP A 145 9.21 -4.35 -12.85
N HIS A 146 9.21 -5.31 -13.77
CA HIS A 146 10.19 -5.36 -14.86
C HIS A 146 10.00 -4.25 -15.91
N ARG A 147 8.86 -3.56 -15.91
CA ARG A 147 8.58 -2.41 -16.79
C ARG A 147 8.85 -1.06 -16.15
N VAL A 148 9.05 -1.03 -14.82
CA VAL A 148 9.33 0.20 -14.09
C VAL A 148 10.67 0.79 -14.53
N LEU A 149 10.71 2.11 -14.72
CA LEU A 149 11.93 2.83 -15.07
C LEU A 149 12.97 2.70 -13.94
N PRO A 150 14.27 2.67 -14.28
CA PRO A 150 15.33 2.42 -13.30
C PRO A 150 15.31 3.34 -12.05
N GLY A 151 14.88 4.60 -12.22
CA GLY A 151 14.79 5.56 -11.10
C GLY A 151 13.68 5.29 -10.09
N ASN A 152 12.71 4.45 -10.45
CA ASN A 152 11.57 4.10 -9.60
C ASN A 152 11.55 2.60 -9.25
N PHE A 153 12.57 1.86 -9.67
CA PHE A 153 12.65 0.43 -9.46
C PHE A 153 13.06 0.10 -8.02
N GLU A 154 12.27 -0.72 -7.34
CA GLU A 154 12.50 -1.17 -5.97
C GLU A 154 12.80 -2.69 -5.96
N PRO A 155 14.09 -3.10 -6.09
CA PRO A 155 14.47 -4.51 -6.24
C PRO A 155 14.05 -5.38 -5.05
N GLU A 156 14.01 -4.81 -3.85
CA GLU A 156 13.57 -5.54 -2.65
C GLU A 156 12.09 -5.92 -2.73
N ARG A 157 11.26 -5.04 -3.29
CA ARG A 157 9.83 -5.30 -3.48
C ARG A 157 9.59 -6.39 -4.53
N LEU A 158 10.31 -6.34 -5.64
CA LEU A 158 10.26 -7.41 -6.64
C LEU A 158 10.65 -8.75 -6.02
N ALA A 159 11.80 -8.82 -5.32
CA ALA A 159 12.27 -10.04 -4.67
C ALA A 159 11.26 -10.59 -3.65
N GLU A 160 10.59 -9.72 -2.89
CA GLU A 160 9.53 -10.12 -1.95
C GLU A 160 8.37 -10.82 -2.67
N VAL A 161 7.89 -10.27 -3.79
CA VAL A 161 6.78 -10.86 -4.55
C VAL A 161 7.19 -12.20 -5.16
N GLU A 162 8.38 -12.32 -5.72
CA GLU A 162 8.92 -13.58 -6.24
C GLU A 162 9.03 -14.66 -5.15
N GLN A 163 9.45 -14.27 -3.94
CA GLN A 163 9.48 -15.18 -2.78
C GLN A 163 8.09 -15.67 -2.41
N LYS A 164 7.06 -14.80 -2.43
CA LYS A 164 5.66 -15.19 -2.16
C LYS A 164 5.16 -16.22 -3.17
N ILE A 165 5.41 -16.02 -4.46
CA ILE A 165 5.06 -16.98 -5.52
C ILE A 165 5.77 -18.31 -5.29
N SER A 166 7.06 -18.29 -5.01
CA SER A 166 7.86 -19.50 -4.77
C SER A 166 7.38 -20.26 -3.53
N ALA A 167 7.01 -19.55 -2.47
CA ALA A 167 6.47 -20.15 -1.24
C ALA A 167 5.09 -20.80 -1.49
N LEU A 168 4.22 -20.13 -2.24
CA LEU A 168 2.92 -20.68 -2.63
C LEU A 168 3.08 -21.96 -3.44
N LYS A 169 3.91 -21.96 -4.47
CA LYS A 169 4.16 -23.14 -5.31
C LYS A 169 4.69 -24.33 -4.50
N ARG A 170 5.63 -24.09 -3.57
CA ARG A 170 6.13 -25.15 -2.66
C ARG A 170 5.01 -25.71 -1.79
N ARG A 171 4.16 -24.86 -1.20
CA ARG A 171 3.02 -25.30 -0.38
C ARG A 171 2.05 -26.17 -1.18
N LEU A 172 1.68 -25.75 -2.38
CA LEU A 172 0.77 -26.51 -3.25
C LEU A 172 1.36 -27.85 -3.72
N ALA A 173 2.67 -27.90 -3.99
CA ALA A 173 3.34 -29.15 -4.35
C ALA A 173 3.33 -30.14 -3.19
N GLN A 174 3.56 -29.70 -1.96
CA GLN A 174 3.51 -30.55 -0.76
C GLN A 174 2.07 -31.09 -0.49
N GLN A 175 1.04 -30.34 -0.81
CA GLN A 175 -0.34 -30.77 -0.67
C GLN A 175 -0.76 -31.83 -1.72
N LYS A 176 -0.10 -31.85 -2.88
CA LYS A 176 -0.37 -32.81 -3.97
C LYS A 176 0.35 -34.14 -3.79
N THR A 177 1.25 -34.26 -2.81
CA THR A 177 1.90 -35.53 -2.39
C THR A 177 1.29 -36.03 -1.08
N PRO A 178 0.05 -36.56 -1.05
CA PRO A 178 -0.42 -37.35 0.10
C PRO A 178 0.22 -38.74 -0.05
N GLY A 179 1.16 -39.05 0.85
CA GLY A 179 1.56 -40.40 1.25
C GLY A 179 1.18 -41.59 0.37
N ASP A 180 1.93 -41.86 -0.72
CA ASP A 180 2.16 -43.21 -1.15
C ASP A 180 3.21 -43.83 -0.20
N ALA A 181 2.74 -44.09 1.02
CA ALA A 181 3.46 -44.92 2.00
C ALA A 181 2.43 -45.63 2.85
N LYS A 182 1.85 -46.69 2.31
CA LYS A 182 1.42 -47.81 3.12
C LYS A 182 2.07 -49.10 2.58
N PRO A 183 2.69 -49.84 3.47
CA PRO A 183 3.28 -51.13 3.14
C PRO A 183 2.23 -52.17 2.82
#